data_5c622a9b86f08ce9a457d9e2b3e10263
#
_entry.id   5c622a9b86f08ce9a457d9e2b3e10263
#
_cell.length_a   1.000
_cell.length_b   1.000
_cell.length_c   1.000
_cell.angle_alpha   90.00
_cell.angle_beta   90.00
_cell.angle_gamma   90.00
#
_symmetry.space_group_name_H-M   'P 1'
#
loop_
_entity.id
_entity.type
_entity.pdbx_description
1 polymer ?
#
loop_
_entity_poly.entity_id
_entity_poly.type
_entity_poly.pdbx_seq_one_letter_code
_entity_poly.pdbx_strand_id
1 'polypeptide(L)'
;MEVLKGCGVEMIIVDEADRLKPETFAEVRDIYDKLGIAVVLVGTDRLEAVIKRDEQVYNRFRACHRFGKLSGKEFQDTVQTWEDKVLKLPLPSNLMSKDMLRILTSATEGYIGRLDEVLREAAIFSLRVIEPGSPRESKGLSE
;
A
#
# COMPACT_ATOMS: atom_id res chain seq x y z
N MET A 1 3.09 26.00 13.50
CA MET A 1 3.73 25.15 14.53
C MET A 1 2.93 25.10 15.85
N GLU A 2 2.37 26.18 16.32
CA GLU A 2 1.53 26.19 17.54
C GLU A 2 0.29 25.29 17.44
N VAL A 3 -0.34 25.22 16.27
CA VAL A 3 -1.50 24.35 16.03
C VAL A 3 -1.16 22.88 16.26
N LEU A 4 -0.02 22.41 15.77
CA LEU A 4 0.39 21.00 15.93
C LEU A 4 0.59 20.63 17.41
N LYS A 5 1.21 21.52 18.19
CA LYS A 5 1.36 21.32 19.64
C LYS A 5 0.02 21.33 20.36
N GLY A 6 -0.85 22.28 20.01
CA GLY A 6 -2.17 22.42 20.65
C GLY A 6 -3.11 21.26 20.39
N CYS A 7 -2.91 20.54 19.27
CA CYS A 7 -3.71 19.35 18.92
C CYS A 7 -3.12 18.03 19.43
N GLY A 8 -1.98 18.03 20.14
CA GLY A 8 -1.35 16.79 20.63
C GLY A 8 -0.86 15.86 19.52
N VAL A 9 -0.41 16.42 18.39
CA VAL A 9 0.11 15.63 17.26
C VAL A 9 1.44 15.00 17.65
N GLU A 10 1.53 13.67 17.56
CA GLU A 10 2.74 12.91 17.89
C GLU A 10 3.50 12.45 16.64
N MET A 11 2.82 12.32 15.52
CA MET A 11 3.39 11.85 14.26
C MET A 11 2.79 12.58 13.06
N ILE A 12 3.61 12.85 12.06
CA ILE A 12 3.20 13.35 10.75
C ILE A 12 3.67 12.37 9.69
N ILE A 13 2.76 11.95 8.81
CA ILE A 13 3.06 11.12 7.64
C ILE A 13 2.88 12.01 6.41
N VAL A 14 3.93 12.14 5.62
CA VAL A 14 3.93 12.91 4.37
C VAL A 14 4.02 11.94 3.21
N ASP A 15 2.92 11.80 2.47
CA ASP A 15 2.88 10.99 1.25
C ASP A 15 3.35 11.80 0.03
N GLU A 16 3.79 11.09 -1.01
CA GLU A 16 4.40 11.69 -2.22
C GLU A 16 5.56 12.66 -1.91
N ALA A 17 6.32 12.37 -0.87
CA ALA A 17 7.36 13.26 -0.38
C ALA A 17 8.51 13.50 -1.39
N ASP A 18 8.67 12.62 -2.38
CA ASP A 18 9.62 12.81 -3.48
C ASP A 18 9.26 13.99 -4.42
N ARG A 19 8.04 14.54 -4.29
CA ARG A 19 7.57 15.74 -5.02
C ARG A 19 7.74 17.04 -4.25
N LEU A 20 8.15 16.98 -2.99
CA LEU A 20 8.37 18.16 -2.17
C LEU A 20 9.55 18.98 -2.70
N LYS A 21 9.43 20.29 -2.53
CA LYS A 21 10.53 21.21 -2.81
C LYS A 21 11.58 21.14 -1.70
N PRO A 22 12.86 21.48 -2.00
CA PRO A 22 13.92 21.47 -1.00
C PRO A 22 13.58 22.29 0.26
N GLU A 23 12.93 23.45 0.09
CA GLU A 23 12.57 24.32 1.20
C GLU A 23 11.59 23.63 2.16
N THR A 24 10.67 22.82 1.65
CA THR A 24 9.69 22.08 2.46
C THR A 24 10.35 21.00 3.30
N PHE A 25 11.44 20.38 2.81
CA PHE A 25 12.22 19.44 3.64
C PHE A 25 12.86 20.12 4.85
N ALA A 26 13.32 21.37 4.70
CA ALA A 26 13.84 22.16 5.82
C ALA A 26 12.73 22.44 6.86
N GLU A 27 11.52 22.74 6.42
CA GLU A 27 10.36 22.92 7.32
C GLU A 27 9.98 21.62 8.05
N VAL A 28 10.00 20.50 7.34
CA VAL A 28 9.74 19.17 7.93
C VAL A 28 10.79 18.82 8.97
N ARG A 29 12.07 19.08 8.70
CA ARG A 29 13.15 18.94 9.67
C ARG A 29 12.91 19.81 10.90
N ASP A 30 12.53 21.08 10.70
CA ASP A 30 12.23 22.02 11.78
C ASP A 30 11.06 21.56 12.67
N ILE A 31 10.07 20.89 12.11
CA ILE A 31 8.98 20.27 12.86
C ILE A 31 9.54 19.20 13.80
N TYR A 32 10.37 18.31 13.29
CA TYR A 32 11.02 17.28 14.10
C TYR A 32 11.91 17.89 15.19
N ASP A 33 12.83 18.78 14.80
CA ASP A 33 13.86 19.34 15.72
C ASP A 33 13.24 20.24 16.82
N LYS A 34 12.20 21.02 16.49
CA LYS A 34 11.59 22.00 17.41
C LYS A 34 10.41 21.47 18.20
N LEU A 35 9.66 20.53 17.63
CA LEU A 35 8.42 20.04 18.25
C LEU A 35 8.56 18.64 18.83
N GLY A 36 9.59 17.87 18.46
CA GLY A 36 9.76 16.48 18.85
C GLY A 36 8.70 15.54 18.24
N ILE A 37 8.04 15.97 17.16
CA ILE A 37 7.02 15.19 16.46
C ILE A 37 7.71 14.22 15.53
N ALA A 38 7.33 12.93 15.57
CA ALA A 38 7.84 11.93 14.64
C ALA A 38 7.43 12.28 13.21
N VAL A 39 8.34 12.08 12.25
CA VAL A 39 8.07 12.32 10.82
C VAL A 39 8.34 11.06 10.02
N VAL A 40 7.35 10.66 9.22
CA VAL A 40 7.44 9.56 8.25
C VAL A 40 7.26 10.14 6.85
N LEU A 41 8.24 9.92 5.99
CA LEU A 41 8.16 10.30 4.58
C LEU A 41 7.87 9.05 3.75
N VAL A 42 6.86 9.11 2.93
CA VAL A 42 6.46 8.06 1.99
C VAL A 42 6.61 8.60 0.58
N GLY A 43 7.13 7.80 -0.33
CA GLY A 43 7.33 8.22 -1.72
C GLY A 43 7.87 7.10 -2.60
N THR A 44 8.20 7.44 -3.82
CA THR A 44 8.79 6.50 -4.78
C THR A 44 10.27 6.24 -4.49
N ASP A 45 10.91 5.36 -5.26
CA ASP A 45 12.36 5.09 -5.18
C ASP A 45 13.23 6.35 -5.34
N ARG A 46 12.65 7.45 -5.85
CA ARG A 46 13.34 8.74 -5.99
C ARG A 46 13.53 9.47 -4.66
N LEU A 47 12.68 9.16 -3.65
CA LEU A 47 12.69 9.88 -2.37
C LEU A 47 14.05 9.85 -1.69
N GLU A 48 14.70 8.69 -1.66
CA GLU A 48 16.04 8.57 -1.06
C GLU A 48 17.05 9.49 -1.75
N ALA A 49 17.03 9.56 -3.10
CA ALA A 49 17.91 10.41 -3.85
C ALA A 49 17.62 11.91 -3.62
N VAL A 50 16.38 12.28 -3.39
CA VAL A 50 15.97 13.66 -3.06
C VAL A 50 16.47 14.03 -1.67
N ILE A 51 16.24 13.19 -0.67
CA ILE A 51 16.66 13.42 0.72
C ILE A 51 18.19 13.51 0.85
N LYS A 52 18.94 12.68 0.13
CA LYS A 52 20.40 12.68 0.13
C LYS A 52 21.06 13.97 -0.40
N ARG A 53 20.29 14.82 -1.07
CA ARG A 53 20.80 16.14 -1.53
C ARG A 53 21.00 17.13 -0.39
N ASP A 54 20.29 16.94 0.72
CA ASP A 54 20.46 17.74 1.94
C ASP A 54 20.93 16.83 3.07
N GLU A 55 22.22 16.92 3.38
CA GLU A 55 22.85 16.12 4.43
C GLU A 55 22.21 16.36 5.80
N GLN A 56 21.74 17.55 6.08
CA GLN A 56 21.08 17.87 7.36
C GLN A 56 19.74 17.17 7.47
N VAL A 57 18.99 17.05 6.38
CA VAL A 57 17.75 16.31 6.33
C VAL A 57 18.03 14.80 6.41
N TYR A 58 18.95 14.30 5.58
CA TYR A 58 19.30 12.88 5.52
C TYR A 58 19.71 12.32 6.90
N ASN A 59 20.51 13.06 7.65
CA ASN A 59 21.01 12.62 8.96
C ASN A 59 19.92 12.51 10.04
N ARG A 60 18.67 12.98 9.81
CA ARG A 60 17.53 12.81 10.72
C ARG A 60 16.76 11.53 10.45
N PHE A 61 16.82 11.00 9.24
CA PHE A 61 16.12 9.75 8.89
C PHE A 61 17.02 8.55 9.20
N ARG A 62 16.65 7.79 10.25
CA ARG A 62 17.44 6.67 10.77
C ARG A 62 16.98 5.31 10.24
N ALA A 63 15.79 5.25 9.68
CA ALA A 63 15.21 4.02 9.14
C ALA A 63 14.67 4.28 7.73
N CYS A 64 14.95 3.35 6.83
CA CYS A 64 14.39 3.33 5.48
C CYS A 64 13.86 1.94 5.21
N HIS A 65 12.57 1.85 4.89
CA HIS A 65 11.93 0.61 4.48
C HIS A 65 11.57 0.70 3.00
N ARG A 66 11.93 -0.32 2.23
CA ARG A 66 11.55 -0.43 0.83
C ARG A 66 10.52 -1.53 0.67
N PHE A 67 9.38 -1.16 0.09
CA PHE A 67 8.32 -2.10 -0.28
C PHE A 67 8.57 -2.56 -1.72
N GLY A 68 9.18 -3.73 -1.86
CA GLY A 68 9.43 -4.36 -3.16
C GLY A 68 8.29 -5.27 -3.59
N LYS A 69 8.55 -6.05 -4.65
CA LYS A 69 7.66 -7.14 -5.06
C LYS A 69 7.70 -8.26 -4.03
N LEU A 70 6.53 -8.73 -3.64
CA LEU A 70 6.39 -9.92 -2.81
C LEU A 70 6.78 -11.18 -3.62
N SER A 71 7.46 -12.12 -2.98
CA SER A 71 7.88 -13.36 -3.61
C SER A 71 7.85 -14.55 -2.64
N GLY A 72 7.78 -15.75 -3.19
CA GLY A 72 7.88 -16.98 -2.41
C GLY A 72 6.92 -17.03 -1.23
N LYS A 73 7.46 -17.26 -0.04
CA LYS A 73 6.67 -17.37 1.19
C LYS A 73 5.98 -16.06 1.58
N GLU A 74 6.64 -14.94 1.39
CA GLU A 74 6.09 -13.62 1.71
C GLU A 74 4.81 -13.33 0.90
N PHE A 75 4.79 -13.69 -0.38
CA PHE A 75 3.60 -13.60 -1.22
C PHE A 75 2.47 -14.50 -0.70
N GLN A 76 2.79 -15.75 -0.35
CA GLN A 76 1.82 -16.70 0.21
C GLN A 76 1.23 -16.22 1.53
N ASP A 77 2.07 -15.77 2.47
CA ASP A 77 1.63 -15.25 3.78
C ASP A 77 0.73 -14.01 3.60
N THR A 78 1.01 -13.20 2.58
CA THR A 78 0.17 -12.05 2.23
C THR A 78 -1.18 -12.51 1.67
N VAL A 79 -1.22 -13.43 0.71
CA VAL A 79 -2.48 -13.99 0.17
C VAL A 79 -3.32 -14.60 1.28
N GLN A 80 -2.71 -15.40 2.16
CA GLN A 80 -3.39 -15.98 3.31
C GLN A 80 -4.00 -14.90 4.23
N THR A 81 -3.24 -13.84 4.50
CA THR A 81 -3.71 -12.72 5.32
C THR A 81 -4.90 -12.01 4.67
N TRP A 82 -4.88 -11.82 3.34
CA TRP A 82 -6.02 -11.25 2.60
C TRP A 82 -7.26 -12.14 2.70
N GLU A 83 -7.12 -13.44 2.47
CA GLU A 83 -8.24 -14.39 2.58
C GLU A 83 -8.88 -14.36 3.97
N ASP A 84 -8.06 -14.45 5.02
CA ASP A 84 -8.53 -14.63 6.40
C ASP A 84 -9.01 -13.33 7.05
N LYS A 85 -8.35 -12.21 6.76
CA LYS A 85 -8.55 -10.97 7.52
C LYS A 85 -9.19 -9.84 6.74
N VAL A 86 -8.99 -9.79 5.42
CA VAL A 86 -9.47 -8.68 4.59
C VAL A 86 -10.75 -9.05 3.86
N LEU A 87 -10.73 -10.15 3.10
CA LEU A 87 -11.88 -10.55 2.29
C LEU A 87 -13.01 -11.13 3.15
N LYS A 88 -12.67 -12.02 4.07
CA LYS A 88 -13.64 -12.66 5.00
C LYS A 88 -14.90 -13.16 4.28
N LEU A 89 -14.72 -13.84 3.15
CA LEU A 89 -15.81 -14.36 2.37
C LEU A 89 -16.60 -15.41 3.16
N PRO A 90 -17.91 -15.54 2.95
CA PRO A 90 -18.76 -16.49 3.68
C PRO A 90 -18.41 -17.96 3.38
N LEU A 91 -17.76 -18.22 2.25
CA LEU A 91 -17.27 -19.54 1.86
C LEU A 91 -15.76 -19.47 1.59
N PRO A 92 -15.02 -20.57 1.88
CA PRO A 92 -13.58 -20.64 1.60
C PRO A 92 -13.29 -20.41 0.11
N SER A 93 -12.41 -19.49 -0.20
CA SER A 93 -12.01 -19.15 -1.58
C SER A 93 -10.85 -19.98 -2.10
N ASN A 94 -10.19 -20.73 -1.23
CA ASN A 94 -9.12 -21.67 -1.56
C ASN A 94 -7.93 -21.00 -2.31
N LEU A 95 -7.63 -19.76 -1.97
CA LEU A 95 -6.60 -18.94 -2.63
C LEU A 95 -5.20 -19.54 -2.46
N MET A 96 -4.98 -20.34 -1.42
CA MET A 96 -3.70 -20.99 -1.14
C MET A 96 -3.43 -22.24 -2.00
N SER A 97 -4.35 -22.64 -2.86
CA SER A 97 -4.09 -23.74 -3.82
C SER A 97 -2.97 -23.36 -4.80
N LYS A 98 -2.20 -24.36 -5.25
CA LYS A 98 -1.06 -24.15 -6.17
C LYS A 98 -1.47 -23.39 -7.45
N ASP A 99 -2.64 -23.72 -8.00
CA ASP A 99 -3.12 -23.10 -9.23
C ASP A 99 -3.52 -21.65 -9.01
N MET A 100 -4.21 -21.33 -7.92
CA MET A 100 -4.56 -19.95 -7.57
C MET A 100 -3.34 -19.10 -7.27
N LEU A 101 -2.39 -19.62 -6.50
CA LEU A 101 -1.13 -18.90 -6.24
C LEU A 101 -0.35 -18.63 -7.53
N ARG A 102 -0.33 -19.57 -8.48
CA ARG A 102 0.31 -19.36 -9.78
C ARG A 102 -0.39 -18.26 -10.58
N ILE A 103 -1.73 -18.28 -10.63
CA ILE A 103 -2.54 -17.28 -11.32
C ILE A 103 -2.32 -15.91 -10.69
N LEU A 104 -2.42 -15.81 -9.36
CA LEU A 104 -2.22 -14.56 -8.63
C LEU A 104 -0.81 -14.00 -8.82
N THR A 105 0.22 -14.84 -8.73
CA THR A 105 1.61 -14.43 -8.96
C THR A 105 1.79 -13.88 -10.38
N SER A 106 1.22 -14.55 -11.38
CA SER A 106 1.31 -14.11 -12.78
C SER A 106 0.56 -12.80 -13.03
N ALA A 107 -0.64 -12.67 -12.48
CA ALA A 107 -1.48 -11.48 -12.68
C ALA A 107 -0.95 -10.23 -11.97
N THR A 108 -0.36 -10.42 -10.79
CA THR A 108 0.06 -9.31 -9.92
C THR A 108 1.55 -8.99 -10.02
N GLU A 109 2.34 -9.90 -10.60
CA GLU A 109 3.80 -9.82 -10.63
C GLU A 109 4.44 -9.61 -9.24
N GLY A 110 3.72 -9.95 -8.17
CA GLY A 110 4.12 -9.74 -6.79
C GLY A 110 3.89 -8.32 -6.25
N TYR A 111 3.26 -7.44 -6.98
CA TYR A 111 2.91 -6.11 -6.46
C TYR A 111 1.69 -6.19 -5.55
N ILE A 112 1.86 -5.75 -4.29
CA ILE A 112 0.79 -5.81 -3.27
C ILE A 112 -0.45 -4.99 -3.67
N GLY A 113 -0.29 -3.85 -4.31
CA GLY A 113 -1.42 -3.05 -4.79
C GLY A 113 -2.24 -3.76 -5.86
N ARG A 114 -1.57 -4.45 -6.81
CA ARG A 114 -2.28 -5.27 -7.82
C ARG A 114 -2.95 -6.48 -7.18
N LEU A 115 -2.33 -7.07 -6.15
CA LEU A 115 -2.92 -8.19 -5.41
C LEU A 115 -4.21 -7.76 -4.72
N ASP A 116 -4.21 -6.63 -4.02
CA ASP A 116 -5.40 -6.08 -3.38
C ASP A 116 -6.52 -5.82 -4.40
N GLU A 117 -6.20 -5.17 -5.52
CA GLU A 117 -7.15 -4.86 -6.59
C GLU A 117 -7.79 -6.14 -7.16
N VAL A 118 -6.96 -7.12 -7.57
CA VAL A 118 -7.44 -8.38 -8.15
C VAL A 118 -8.32 -9.15 -7.17
N LEU A 119 -7.91 -9.25 -5.91
CA LEU A 119 -8.66 -9.99 -4.90
C LEU A 119 -9.98 -9.29 -4.55
N ARG A 120 -10.01 -7.98 -4.43
CA ARG A 120 -11.24 -7.21 -4.18
C ARG A 120 -12.22 -7.32 -5.34
N GLU A 121 -11.78 -7.14 -6.56
CA GLU A 121 -12.63 -7.27 -7.73
C GLU A 121 -13.22 -8.69 -7.87
N ALA A 122 -12.39 -9.72 -7.65
CA ALA A 122 -12.86 -11.11 -7.66
C ALA A 122 -13.90 -11.36 -6.54
N ALA A 123 -13.69 -10.83 -5.35
CA ALA A 123 -14.63 -10.96 -4.24
C ALA A 123 -15.96 -10.24 -4.54
N ILE A 124 -15.91 -9.02 -5.05
CA ILE A 124 -17.11 -8.26 -5.45
C ILE A 124 -17.89 -9.03 -6.54
N PHE A 125 -17.19 -9.55 -7.54
CA PHE A 125 -17.82 -10.34 -8.60
C PHE A 125 -18.48 -11.60 -8.04
N SER A 126 -17.80 -12.33 -7.17
CA SER A 126 -18.32 -13.57 -6.57
C SER A 126 -19.58 -13.31 -5.73
N LEU A 127 -19.58 -12.23 -4.94
CA LEU A 127 -20.76 -11.86 -4.14
C LEU A 127 -21.97 -11.48 -4.99
N ARG A 128 -21.76 -10.78 -6.10
CA ARG A 128 -22.83 -10.42 -7.05
C ARG A 128 -23.44 -11.63 -7.75
N VAL A 129 -22.63 -12.68 -7.99
CA VAL A 129 -23.11 -13.92 -8.64
C VAL A 129 -23.93 -14.78 -7.66
N ILE A 130 -23.66 -14.68 -6.37
CA ILE A 130 -24.35 -15.47 -5.33
C ILE A 130 -25.72 -14.86 -4.98
N GLU A 131 -25.98 -13.57 -5.24
CA GLU A 131 -27.30 -12.98 -5.05
C GLU A 131 -28.30 -13.52 -6.09
N PRO A 132 -29.34 -14.26 -5.67
CA PRO A 132 -30.35 -14.77 -6.60
C PRO A 132 -31.26 -13.63 -7.04
N GLY A 133 -30.99 -13.02 -8.17
CA GLY A 133 -31.85 -11.96 -8.72
C GLY A 133 -31.21 -10.97 -9.68
N SER A 134 -29.91 -11.01 -9.92
CA SER A 134 -29.29 -10.14 -10.91
C SER A 134 -29.43 -10.71 -12.33
N PRO A 135 -29.98 -9.95 -13.31
CA PRO A 135 -30.07 -10.42 -14.69
C PRO A 135 -28.64 -10.62 -15.24
N ARG A 136 -28.40 -11.79 -15.78
CA ARG A 136 -27.19 -12.09 -16.58
C ARG A 136 -27.23 -11.22 -17.83
N GLU A 137 -26.55 -10.10 -17.81
CA GLU A 137 -26.20 -9.44 -19.08
C GLU A 137 -25.16 -10.33 -19.80
N SER A 138 -25.69 -11.20 -20.63
CA SER A 138 -24.90 -11.87 -21.67
C SER A 138 -24.54 -10.81 -22.72
N LYS A 139 -23.45 -10.08 -22.52
CA LYS A 139 -22.83 -9.39 -23.64
C LYS A 139 -22.14 -10.44 -24.50
N GLY A 140 -22.87 -10.82 -25.56
CA GLY A 140 -22.37 -11.68 -26.63
C GLY A 140 -21.11 -11.09 -27.23
N LEU A 141 -20.10 -11.92 -27.28
CA LEU A 141 -19.03 -11.81 -28.25
C LEU A 141 -19.69 -12.14 -29.62
N SER A 142 -19.95 -11.12 -30.39
CA SER A 142 -20.24 -11.27 -31.82
C SER A 142 -19.13 -10.59 -32.60
N GLU A 143 -18.41 -11.44 -33.32
CA GLU A 143 -17.63 -11.23 -34.55
C GLU A 143 -16.60 -10.12 -34.58
#